data_8b84ae0d44e1668e9bb667eed1180edb
#
_entry.id   8b84ae0d44e1668e9bb667eed1180edb
#
_cell.length_a   1.000
_cell.length_b   1.000
_cell.length_c   1.000
_cell.angle_alpha   90.00
_cell.angle_beta   90.00
_cell.angle_gamma   90.00
#
_symmetry.space_group_name_H-M   'P 1'
#
loop_
_entity.id
_entity.type
_entity.pdbx_description
1 polymer ?
#
loop_
_entity_poly.entity_id
_entity_poly.type
_entity_poly.pdbx_seq_one_letter_code
_entity_poly.pdbx_strand_id
1 'polypeptide(L)'
;MLSTFYYVLRSTQDGAYLSARPDPQQPDRRYLLLFPENHEARSYLNTHAAEFRDRVAIESLGGPQLKAVLDRWGFVGVAQVQDPLVPTVQFLDRNDRNS
;
A
#
# COMPACT_ATOMS: atom_id res chain seq x y z
N MET A 1 25.02 -2.93 5.82
CA MET A 1 24.01 -1.98 5.35
C MET A 1 22.72 -2.68 5.02
N LEU A 2 21.67 -2.20 5.57
CA LEU A 2 20.38 -2.81 5.34
C LEU A 2 19.61 -2.04 4.30
N SER A 3 19.05 -2.77 3.35
CA SER A 3 18.15 -2.19 2.38
C SER A 3 16.75 -2.63 2.74
N THR A 4 15.86 -1.68 2.88
CA THR A 4 14.48 -1.99 3.18
C THR A 4 13.64 -1.72 1.95
N PHE A 5 12.90 -2.73 1.56
CA PHE A 5 11.95 -2.60 0.46
C PHE A 5 10.56 -2.84 0.99
N TYR A 6 9.62 -2.16 0.41
CA TYR A 6 8.21 -2.30 0.73
C TYR A 6 7.50 -2.80 -0.51
N TYR A 7 6.41 -3.51 -0.31
CA TYR A 7 5.69 -4.11 -1.42
C TYR A 7 4.31 -3.52 -1.49
N VAL A 8 3.90 -3.18 -2.69
CA VAL A 8 2.61 -2.55 -2.95
C VAL A 8 1.91 -3.29 -4.08
N LEU A 9 0.62 -3.07 -4.20
CA LEU A 9 -0.18 -3.68 -5.26
C LEU A 9 -0.57 -2.59 -6.25
N ARG A 10 -0.35 -2.87 -7.51
CA ARG A 10 -0.58 -1.89 -8.56
C ARG A 10 -1.39 -2.50 -9.68
N SER A 11 -2.42 -1.78 -10.11
CA SER A 11 -3.23 -2.22 -11.24
C SER A 11 -2.41 -2.21 -12.52
N THR A 12 -2.49 -3.30 -13.27
CA THR A 12 -1.79 -3.38 -14.55
C THR A 12 -2.56 -2.69 -15.66
N GLN A 13 -3.82 -2.33 -15.41
CA GLN A 13 -4.65 -1.72 -16.44
C GLN A 13 -4.48 -0.22 -16.49
N ASP A 14 -4.47 0.43 -15.35
CA ASP A 14 -4.37 1.89 -15.30
C ASP A 14 -3.22 2.40 -14.47
N GLY A 15 -2.42 1.50 -13.90
CA GLY A 15 -1.26 1.90 -13.11
C GLY A 15 -1.57 2.42 -11.73
N ALA A 16 -2.82 2.38 -11.31
CA ALA A 16 -3.20 2.89 -10.00
C ALA A 16 -2.77 1.93 -8.91
N TYR A 17 -2.34 2.49 -7.78
CA TYR A 17 -1.99 1.68 -6.62
C TYR A 17 -3.22 1.40 -5.77
N LEU A 18 -3.25 0.21 -5.18
CA LEU A 18 -4.33 -0.12 -4.26
C LEU A 18 -4.14 0.67 -2.98
N SER A 19 -5.23 1.20 -2.46
CA SER A 19 -5.18 2.07 -1.31
C SER A 19 -6.37 1.82 -0.40
N ALA A 20 -6.29 2.35 0.81
CA ALA A 20 -7.35 2.26 1.79
C ALA A 20 -7.90 3.65 2.09
N ARG A 21 -9.19 3.73 2.26
CA ARG A 21 -9.87 4.97 2.64
C ARG A 21 -10.62 4.71 3.93
N PRO A 22 -9.97 4.95 5.08
CA PRO A 22 -10.60 4.61 6.37
C PRO A 22 -11.81 5.45 6.72
N ASP A 23 -11.90 6.66 6.15
CA ASP A 23 -13.01 7.55 6.46
C ASP A 23 -13.81 7.81 5.19
N PRO A 24 -15.01 7.23 5.08
CA PRO A 24 -15.81 7.42 3.87
C PRO A 24 -16.26 8.86 3.66
N GLN A 25 -16.23 9.70 4.70
CA GLN A 25 -16.57 11.09 4.56
C GLN A 25 -15.41 11.93 4.07
N GLN A 26 -14.23 11.35 4.01
CA GLN A 26 -13.04 12.01 3.49
C GLN A 26 -12.38 11.13 2.45
N PRO A 27 -13.01 10.96 1.28
CA PRO A 27 -12.50 10.02 0.28
C PRO A 27 -11.14 10.42 -0.30
N ASP A 28 -10.73 11.67 -0.12
CA ASP A 28 -9.42 12.11 -0.58
C ASP A 28 -8.30 11.70 0.35
N ARG A 29 -8.61 11.26 1.55
CA ARG A 29 -7.60 10.77 2.47
C ARG A 29 -7.35 9.30 2.19
N ARG A 30 -6.44 9.05 1.28
CA ARG A 30 -6.08 7.70 0.85
C ARG A 30 -4.73 7.32 1.42
N TYR A 31 -4.65 6.06 1.85
CA TYR A 31 -3.40 5.51 2.37
C TYR A 31 -2.97 4.38 1.45
N LEU A 32 -1.72 4.40 1.04
CA LEU A 32 -1.17 3.37 0.16
C LEU A 32 -1.04 2.06 0.94
N LEU A 33 -1.63 0.99 0.44
CA LEU A 33 -1.47 -0.32 1.06
C LEU A 33 -0.02 -0.75 0.95
N LEU A 34 0.55 -1.18 2.06
CA LEU A 34 1.96 -1.49 2.15
C LEU A 34 2.16 -2.82 2.85
N PHE A 35 3.04 -3.64 2.30
CA PHE A 35 3.36 -4.95 2.86
C PHE A 35 4.85 -5.04 3.10
N PRO A 36 5.28 -5.58 4.25
CA PRO A 36 6.71 -5.69 4.52
C PRO A 36 7.40 -6.80 3.72
N GLU A 37 6.64 -7.80 3.26
CA GLU A 37 7.21 -8.92 2.53
C GLU A 37 6.40 -9.22 1.28
N ASN A 38 7.09 -9.68 0.25
CA ASN A 38 6.44 -10.03 -1.00
C ASN A 38 5.37 -11.11 -0.81
N HIS A 39 5.69 -12.13 -0.02
CA HIS A 39 4.75 -13.22 0.17
C HIS A 39 3.50 -12.78 0.91
N GLU A 40 3.61 -11.74 1.73
CA GLU A 40 2.44 -11.21 2.43
C GLU A 40 1.53 -10.45 1.47
N ALA A 41 2.12 -9.69 0.55
CA ALA A 41 1.34 -9.04 -0.48
C ALA A 41 0.60 -10.07 -1.34
N ARG A 42 1.29 -11.15 -1.67
CA ARG A 42 0.69 -12.22 -2.47
C ARG A 42 -0.44 -12.92 -1.71
N SER A 43 -0.23 -13.17 -0.41
CA SER A 43 -1.28 -13.79 0.42
C SER A 43 -2.52 -12.91 0.48
N TYR A 44 -2.31 -11.62 0.67
CA TYR A 44 -3.43 -10.69 0.72
C TYR A 44 -4.21 -10.71 -0.60
N LEU A 45 -3.48 -10.66 -1.70
CA LEU A 45 -4.09 -10.64 -3.02
C LEU A 45 -4.90 -11.92 -3.26
N ASN A 46 -4.34 -13.06 -2.90
CA ASN A 46 -5.02 -14.33 -3.12
C ASN A 46 -6.24 -14.52 -2.21
N THR A 47 -6.18 -13.94 -1.03
CA THR A 47 -7.25 -14.15 -0.04
C THR A 47 -8.36 -13.13 -0.14
N HIS A 48 -7.99 -11.87 -0.35
CA HIS A 48 -8.95 -10.78 -0.26
C HIS A 48 -9.24 -10.09 -1.57
N ALA A 49 -8.46 -10.37 -2.59
CA ALA A 49 -8.61 -9.72 -3.89
C ALA A 49 -8.40 -10.71 -5.03
N ALA A 50 -8.79 -11.96 -4.82
CA ALA A 50 -8.52 -13.01 -5.80
C ALA A 50 -9.11 -12.71 -7.16
N GLU A 51 -10.24 -12.03 -7.19
CA GLU A 51 -10.91 -11.70 -8.46
C GLU A 51 -10.11 -10.69 -9.27
N PHE A 52 -9.19 -9.97 -8.64
CA PHE A 52 -8.35 -9.00 -9.33
C PHE A 52 -6.93 -9.50 -9.56
N ARG A 53 -6.67 -10.76 -9.21
CA ARG A 53 -5.30 -11.28 -9.20
C ARG A 53 -4.60 -11.12 -10.54
N ASP A 54 -5.33 -11.29 -11.63
CA ASP A 54 -4.75 -11.21 -12.97
C ASP A 54 -4.55 -9.78 -13.44
N ARG A 55 -5.07 -8.80 -12.69
CA ARG A 55 -5.01 -7.41 -13.08
C ARG A 55 -4.22 -6.55 -12.11
N VAL A 56 -3.53 -7.20 -11.18
CA VAL A 56 -2.75 -6.51 -10.15
C VAL A 56 -1.38 -7.15 -10.07
N ALA A 57 -0.36 -6.32 -10.04
CA ALA A 57 1.02 -6.77 -9.90
C ALA A 57 1.55 -6.31 -8.55
N ILE A 58 2.47 -7.11 -8.00
CA ILE A 58 3.19 -6.75 -6.79
C ILE A 58 4.45 -6.01 -7.21
N GLU A 59 4.64 -4.83 -6.65
CA GLU A 59 5.79 -3.99 -6.99
C GLU A 59 6.58 -3.68 -5.72
N SER A 60 7.90 -3.73 -5.81
CA SER A 60 8.74 -3.38 -4.67
C SER A 60 9.21 -1.94 -4.79
N LEU A 61 9.22 -1.24 -3.66
CA LEU A 61 9.64 0.16 -3.62
C LEU A 61 10.65 0.33 -2.50
N GLY A 62 11.78 0.95 -2.80
CA GLY A 62 12.70 1.40 -1.77
C GLY A 62 12.17 2.66 -1.12
N GLY A 63 12.85 3.13 -0.07
CA GLY A 63 12.40 4.30 0.65
C GLY A 63 12.18 5.53 -0.21
N PRO A 64 13.18 5.94 -1.01
CA PRO A 64 12.99 7.11 -1.86
C PRO A 64 11.89 6.95 -2.90
N GLN A 65 11.73 5.74 -3.42
CA GLN A 65 10.67 5.47 -4.39
C GLN A 65 9.31 5.54 -3.73
N LEU A 66 9.21 5.04 -2.51
CA LEU A 66 7.97 5.10 -1.76
C LEU A 66 7.56 6.55 -1.53
N LYS A 67 8.52 7.39 -1.13
CA LYS A 67 8.24 8.80 -0.93
C LYS A 67 7.74 9.46 -2.22
N ALA A 68 8.36 9.12 -3.33
CA ALA A 68 7.97 9.68 -4.63
C ALA A 68 6.54 9.27 -4.99
N VAL A 69 6.18 8.03 -4.71
CA VAL A 69 4.82 7.55 -5.00
C VAL A 69 3.81 8.30 -4.12
N LEU A 70 4.11 8.45 -2.83
CA LEU A 70 3.21 9.18 -1.95
C LEU A 70 2.99 10.61 -2.43
N ASP A 71 4.08 11.26 -2.85
CA ASP A 71 3.98 12.64 -3.33
C ASP A 71 3.20 12.72 -4.63
N ARG A 72 3.53 11.85 -5.57
CA ARG A 72 2.93 11.93 -6.91
C ARG A 72 1.45 11.62 -6.89
N TRP A 73 1.05 10.62 -6.11
CA TRP A 73 -0.33 10.18 -6.10
C TRP A 73 -1.16 10.85 -5.02
N GLY A 74 -0.55 11.69 -4.20
CA GLY A 74 -1.29 12.44 -3.18
C GLY A 74 -1.76 11.60 -2.02
N PHE A 75 -1.05 10.52 -1.70
CA PHE A 75 -1.39 9.73 -0.53
C PHE A 75 -1.04 10.47 0.74
N VAL A 76 -1.90 10.39 1.74
CA VAL A 76 -1.64 11.05 3.01
C VAL A 76 -0.78 10.21 3.93
N GLY A 77 -0.54 8.96 3.56
CA GLY A 77 0.30 8.08 4.35
C GLY A 77 0.23 6.67 3.80
N VAL A 78 0.60 5.71 4.64
CA VAL A 78 0.59 4.30 4.25
C VAL A 78 -0.32 3.53 5.20
N ALA A 79 -0.92 2.48 4.67
CA ALA A 79 -1.71 1.53 5.44
C ALA A 79 -0.92 0.23 5.46
N GLN A 80 -0.18 0.00 6.54
CA GLN A 80 0.69 -1.15 6.63
C GLN A 80 -0.12 -2.36 7.08
N VAL A 81 -0.17 -3.36 6.22
CA VAL A 81 -0.90 -4.59 6.51
C VAL A 81 -0.01 -5.47 7.38
N GLN A 82 -0.47 -5.77 8.59
CA GLN A 82 0.32 -6.53 9.55
C GLN A 82 0.03 -8.00 9.50
N ASP A 83 -1.19 -8.36 9.14
CA ASP A 83 -1.55 -9.76 8.96
C ASP A 83 -2.39 -9.87 7.70
N PRO A 84 -1.84 -10.42 6.61
CA PRO A 84 -2.57 -10.45 5.34
C PRO A 84 -3.77 -11.38 5.36
N LEU A 85 -3.83 -12.32 6.29
CA LEU A 85 -4.96 -13.26 6.35
C LEU A 85 -6.10 -12.71 7.18
N VAL A 86 -5.75 -11.96 8.24
CA VAL A 86 -6.73 -11.26 9.05
C VAL A 86 -6.35 -9.80 8.92
N PRO A 87 -6.84 -9.10 7.93
CA PRO A 87 -6.22 -7.85 7.50
C PRO A 87 -6.28 -6.76 8.56
N THR A 88 -5.42 -6.89 9.54
CA THR A 88 -5.19 -5.82 10.50
C THR A 88 -4.26 -4.82 9.86
N VAL A 89 -4.61 -3.55 9.94
CA VAL A 89 -3.92 -2.51 9.22
C VAL A 89 -3.55 -1.40 10.18
N GLN A 90 -2.33 -0.93 10.06
CA GLN A 90 -1.85 0.21 10.82
C GLN A 90 -1.72 1.40 9.88
N PHE A 91 -2.43 2.49 10.19
CA PHE A 91 -2.37 3.69 9.37
C PHE A 91 -1.30 4.63 9.90
N LEU A 92 -0.40 5.05 9.01
CA LEU A 92 0.70 5.92 9.36
C LEU A 92 0.66 7.15 8.46
N ASP A 93 0.39 8.30 9.05
CA ASP A 93 0.32 9.55 8.32
C ASP A 93 1.74 10.04 8.04
N ARG A 94 1.98 10.46 6.81
CA ARG A 94 3.31 10.89 6.42
C ARG A 94 3.71 12.23 7.02
N ASN A 95 2.76 13.05 7.41
CA ASN A 95 3.05 14.36 7.97
C ASN A 95 2.96 14.40 9.46
N ASP A 96 2.97 13.23 10.05
CA ASP A 96 2.78 13.12 11.44
C ASP A 96 3.86 13.77 12.23
N ARG A 97 5.01 13.85 11.68
CA ARG A 97 6.08 14.39 12.36
C ARG A 97 6.00 15.82 12.51
N ASN A 98 5.42 16.45 12.03
CA ASN A 98 5.55 17.69 12.15
C ASN A 98 5.31 18.35 13.15
N SER A 99 5.53 18.07 13.31
CA SER A 99 5.17 18.64 13.98
C SER A 99 5.36 18.95 14.72
#